data_26afa5b7ea8cf7f1bab20d5b13ecb7ff
#
_entry.id   26afa5b7ea8cf7f1bab20d5b13ecb7ff
#
_cell.length_a   1.000
_cell.length_b   1.000
_cell.length_c   1.000
_cell.angle_alpha   90.00
_cell.angle_beta   90.00
_cell.angle_gamma   90.00
#
_symmetry.space_group_name_H-M   'P 1'
#
loop_
_entity.id
_entity.type
_entity.pdbx_description
1 polymer ?
#
loop_
_entity_poly.entity_id
_entity_poly.type
_entity_poly.pdbx_seq_one_letter_code
_entity_poly.pdbx_strand_id
1 'polypeptide(L)'
;MTADPFIDETVRQRILTELDLIERDEDVRILFAVESGSRAWRFPSRDSDYDVRFVYVRPAESYLTVVSRRDVIERPIDSVLDIGGWDLRKALQLMVRSNAVLVEWLTSPVRYRDSGSASARLLELARTTGDPTALAYHYEHQARRSFAEVETVGDAVRYKTYCYALRSALALMWLRDRAETPPMDLPSLLAGLSLSEAVRETVAELVARKAPATEGDTCARLPLLDALIGDALAEPPVQIGPVNRADVIAQANALFASIVLNSLPANPAGS
;
A
#
# COMPACT_ATOMS: atom_id res chain seq x y z
N MET A 1 -15.14 -16.48 4.81
CA MET A 1 -13.92 -15.92 4.14
C MET A 1 -12.94 -17.07 4.01
N THR A 2 -12.49 -17.39 2.80
CA THR A 2 -11.41 -18.36 2.59
C THR A 2 -10.12 -17.81 3.19
N ALA A 3 -9.36 -18.66 3.91
CA ALA A 3 -8.06 -18.29 4.48
C ALA A 3 -7.12 -17.81 3.36
N ASP A 4 -6.42 -16.71 3.58
CA ASP A 4 -5.43 -16.19 2.63
C ASP A 4 -4.14 -17.03 2.76
N PRO A 5 -3.64 -17.64 1.68
CA PRO A 5 -2.50 -18.58 1.76
C PRO A 5 -1.18 -17.93 2.20
N PHE A 6 -1.09 -16.60 2.19
CA PHE A 6 0.10 -15.85 2.60
C PHE A 6 0.04 -15.36 4.05
N ILE A 7 -1.07 -15.61 4.75
CA ILE A 7 -1.31 -15.15 6.13
C ILE A 7 -1.56 -16.35 7.02
N ASP A 8 -0.66 -16.59 7.98
CA ASP A 8 -0.85 -17.59 9.03
C ASP A 8 -1.99 -17.17 9.96
N GLU A 9 -2.91 -18.10 10.26
CA GLU A 9 -4.11 -17.78 11.05
C GLU A 9 -3.77 -17.42 12.50
N THR A 10 -2.72 -18.00 13.07
CA THR A 10 -2.27 -17.67 14.45
C THR A 10 -1.74 -16.23 14.48
N VAL A 11 -0.96 -15.84 13.48
CA VAL A 11 -0.45 -14.47 13.35
C VAL A 11 -1.61 -13.50 13.08
N ARG A 12 -2.57 -13.89 12.25
CA ARG A 12 -3.79 -13.10 12.02
C ARG A 12 -4.55 -12.80 13.31
N GLN A 13 -4.74 -13.79 14.17
CA GLN A 13 -5.41 -13.59 15.46
C GLN A 13 -4.60 -12.68 16.39
N ARG A 14 -3.28 -12.80 16.39
CA ARG A 14 -2.40 -11.89 17.11
C ARG A 14 -2.55 -10.45 16.60
N ILE A 15 -2.55 -10.24 15.29
CA ILE A 15 -2.76 -8.92 14.67
C ILE A 15 -4.09 -8.31 15.11
N LEU A 16 -5.18 -9.09 15.08
CA LEU A 16 -6.50 -8.61 15.50
C LEU A 16 -6.50 -8.19 16.99
N THR A 17 -5.83 -8.96 17.85
CA THR A 17 -5.67 -8.62 19.28
C THR A 17 -4.90 -7.32 19.45
N GLU A 18 -3.79 -7.13 18.72
CA GLU A 18 -3.01 -5.88 18.77
C GLU A 18 -3.83 -4.66 18.28
N LEU A 19 -4.65 -4.83 17.24
CA LEU A 19 -5.55 -3.76 16.78
C LEU A 19 -6.60 -3.39 17.83
N ASP A 20 -7.16 -4.37 18.57
CA ASP A 20 -8.08 -4.10 19.70
C ASP A 20 -7.38 -3.38 20.86
N LEU A 21 -6.14 -3.73 21.14
CA LEU A 21 -5.31 -3.03 22.14
C LEU A 21 -5.04 -1.59 21.72
N ILE A 22 -4.72 -1.36 20.46
CA ILE A 22 -4.49 -0.01 19.91
C ILE A 22 -5.74 0.86 20.07
N GLU A 23 -6.92 0.36 19.69
CA GLU A 23 -8.17 1.12 19.82
C GLU A 23 -8.41 1.56 21.27
N ARG A 24 -8.22 0.62 22.23
CA ARG A 24 -8.42 0.89 23.66
C ARG A 24 -7.39 1.84 24.24
N ASP A 25 -6.08 1.60 23.97
CA ASP A 25 -4.97 2.31 24.61
C ASP A 25 -4.81 3.72 24.08
N GLU A 26 -5.13 3.94 22.80
CA GLU A 26 -4.97 5.22 22.10
C GLU A 26 -6.27 6.03 22.01
N ASP A 27 -7.40 5.46 22.46
CA ASP A 27 -8.74 6.05 22.34
C ASP A 27 -9.04 6.44 20.89
N VAL A 28 -8.95 5.45 19.99
CA VAL A 28 -9.17 5.61 18.55
C VAL A 28 -10.14 4.55 18.05
N ARG A 29 -10.73 4.81 16.88
CA ARG A 29 -11.47 3.81 16.12
C ARG A 29 -10.75 3.53 14.81
N ILE A 30 -10.37 2.29 14.59
CA ILE A 30 -9.74 1.85 13.34
C ILE A 30 -10.81 1.76 12.25
N LEU A 31 -10.61 2.50 11.16
CA LEU A 31 -11.50 2.51 10.01
C LEU A 31 -11.28 1.31 9.10
N PHE A 32 -10.02 0.99 8.86
CA PHE A 32 -9.59 -0.26 8.21
C PHE A 32 -8.15 -0.59 8.61
N ALA A 33 -7.81 -1.88 8.54
CA ALA A 33 -6.45 -2.40 8.71
C ALA A 33 -6.18 -3.47 7.65
N VAL A 34 -5.00 -3.41 7.05
CA VAL A 34 -4.60 -4.23 5.90
C VAL A 34 -3.19 -4.75 6.07
N GLU A 35 -2.88 -5.80 5.33
CA GLU A 35 -1.49 -6.16 5.04
C GLU A 35 -0.93 -5.22 3.98
N SER A 36 0.34 -4.89 4.12
CA SER A 36 1.15 -4.14 3.16
C SER A 36 2.38 -4.98 2.77
N GLY A 37 3.31 -4.41 2.02
CA GLY A 37 4.57 -5.08 1.72
C GLY A 37 4.45 -6.39 0.95
N SER A 38 5.42 -7.27 1.13
CA SER A 38 5.63 -8.45 0.28
C SER A 38 4.49 -9.48 0.30
N ARG A 39 3.76 -9.62 1.43
CA ARG A 39 2.62 -10.54 1.56
C ARG A 39 1.42 -10.03 0.77
N ALA A 40 1.12 -8.75 0.86
CA ALA A 40 0.07 -8.12 0.06
C ALA A 40 0.43 -8.11 -1.42
N TRP A 41 1.70 -7.93 -1.74
CA TRP A 41 2.20 -7.97 -3.12
C TRP A 41 2.30 -9.37 -3.71
N ARG A 42 2.08 -10.43 -2.90
CA ARG A 42 2.05 -11.84 -3.29
C ARG A 42 3.41 -12.45 -3.66
N PHE A 43 4.49 -11.96 -3.05
CA PHE A 43 5.83 -12.55 -3.17
C PHE A 43 6.62 -12.52 -1.84
N PRO A 44 6.05 -12.98 -0.70
CA PRO A 44 6.81 -13.03 0.54
C PRO A 44 7.97 -14.03 0.47
N SER A 45 9.00 -13.80 1.26
CA SER A 45 10.01 -14.81 1.63
C SER A 45 9.52 -15.58 2.85
N ARG A 46 10.20 -16.66 3.17
CA ARG A 46 9.90 -17.48 4.34
C ARG A 46 9.93 -16.69 5.66
N ASP A 47 10.83 -15.73 5.77
CA ASP A 47 11.10 -14.88 6.93
C ASP A 47 10.58 -13.45 6.77
N SER A 48 9.75 -13.18 5.77
CA SER A 48 9.10 -11.87 5.66
C SER A 48 8.22 -11.59 6.86
N ASP A 49 8.34 -10.39 7.41
CA ASP A 49 7.44 -9.86 8.44
C ASP A 49 6.00 -9.65 7.93
N TYR A 50 5.13 -9.27 8.84
CA TYR A 50 3.77 -8.85 8.54
C TYR A 50 3.70 -7.33 8.68
N ASP A 51 3.48 -6.67 7.56
CA ASP A 51 3.41 -5.22 7.45
C ASP A 51 1.96 -4.74 7.66
N VAL A 52 1.52 -4.65 8.91
CA VAL A 52 0.16 -4.23 9.24
C VAL A 52 0.05 -2.72 9.19
N ARG A 53 -0.82 -2.22 8.33
CA ARG A 53 -1.07 -0.79 8.17
C ARG A 53 -2.55 -0.48 8.37
N PHE A 54 -2.85 0.61 9.08
CA PHE A 54 -4.22 0.98 9.37
C PHE A 54 -4.47 2.49 9.30
N VAL A 55 -5.73 2.86 9.09
CA VAL A 55 -6.18 4.24 9.22
C VAL A 55 -7.18 4.31 10.37
N TYR A 56 -7.02 5.31 11.23
CA TYR A 56 -7.84 5.49 12.41
C TYR A 56 -8.43 6.90 12.49
N VAL A 57 -9.48 7.04 13.30
CA VAL A 57 -10.08 8.32 13.65
C VAL A 57 -10.14 8.45 15.18
N ARG A 58 -9.84 9.63 15.69
CA ARG A 58 -10.00 10.01 17.11
C ARG A 58 -11.39 10.56 17.38
N PRO A 59 -11.82 10.68 18.64
CA PRO A 59 -13.00 11.44 19.01
C PRO A 59 -12.93 12.89 18.47
N ALA A 60 -14.08 13.44 18.09
CA ALA A 60 -14.16 14.73 17.37
C ALA A 60 -13.46 15.87 18.12
N GLU A 61 -13.57 15.90 19.47
CA GLU A 61 -12.94 16.89 20.33
C GLU A 61 -11.41 16.92 20.19
N SER A 62 -10.81 15.77 19.89
CA SER A 62 -9.36 15.67 19.67
C SER A 62 -8.86 16.47 18.47
N TYR A 63 -9.76 16.77 17.53
CA TYR A 63 -9.45 17.59 16.35
C TYR A 63 -9.66 19.09 16.58
N LEU A 64 -10.26 19.48 17.71
CA LEU A 64 -10.56 20.86 18.08
C LEU A 64 -9.56 21.46 19.07
N THR A 65 -8.45 20.77 19.34
CA THR A 65 -7.41 21.21 20.26
C THR A 65 -6.44 22.21 19.61
N VAL A 66 -5.92 23.16 20.41
CA VAL A 66 -4.94 24.15 19.94
C VAL A 66 -3.62 23.48 19.51
N VAL A 67 -3.22 22.42 20.22
CA VAL A 67 -2.00 21.67 19.91
C VAL A 67 -2.39 20.37 19.21
N SER A 68 -1.86 20.15 18.01
CA SER A 68 -2.11 18.93 17.26
C SER A 68 -1.47 17.73 17.96
N ARG A 69 -2.21 16.64 18.08
CA ARG A 69 -1.68 15.34 18.52
C ARG A 69 -0.82 14.70 17.42
N ARG A 70 0.01 13.75 17.82
CA ARG A 70 0.73 12.89 16.85
C ARG A 70 -0.28 12.19 15.93
N ASP A 71 -0.03 12.24 14.64
CA ASP A 71 -0.89 11.72 13.57
C ASP A 71 -0.50 10.31 13.08
N VAL A 72 0.38 9.65 13.83
CA VAL A 72 0.86 8.28 13.59
C VAL A 72 0.81 7.51 14.90
N ILE A 73 0.32 6.29 14.84
CA ILE A 73 0.44 5.28 15.89
C ILE A 73 1.34 4.17 15.36
N GLU A 74 2.36 3.81 16.13
CA GLU A 74 3.29 2.72 15.83
C GLU A 74 3.45 1.85 17.06
N ARG A 75 3.42 0.53 16.88
CA ARG A 75 3.82 -0.41 17.92
C ARG A 75 5.31 -0.74 17.76
N PRO A 76 6.00 -1.13 18.83
CA PRO A 76 7.38 -1.62 18.73
C PRO A 76 7.45 -2.78 17.73
N ILE A 77 8.37 -2.66 16.77
CA ILE A 77 8.61 -3.71 15.77
C ILE A 77 9.24 -4.91 16.48
N ASP A 78 8.71 -6.09 16.23
CA ASP A 78 9.36 -7.35 16.60
C ASP A 78 9.80 -8.13 15.34
N SER A 79 10.28 -9.36 15.51
CA SER A 79 10.76 -10.18 14.39
C SER A 79 9.63 -10.70 13.46
N VAL A 80 8.37 -10.43 13.79
CA VAL A 80 7.21 -10.97 13.06
C VAL A 80 6.28 -9.86 12.62
N LEU A 81 6.05 -8.83 13.47
CA LEU A 81 5.04 -7.80 13.24
C LEU A 81 5.66 -6.41 13.16
N ASP A 82 5.30 -5.68 12.12
CA ASP A 82 5.46 -4.23 11.98
C ASP A 82 4.07 -3.59 11.84
N ILE A 83 3.58 -2.97 12.92
CA ILE A 83 2.22 -2.41 12.99
C ILE A 83 2.30 -0.89 13.08
N GLY A 84 1.75 -0.21 12.08
CA GLY A 84 1.70 1.24 12.02
C GLY A 84 0.42 1.77 11.38
N GLY A 85 -0.05 2.92 11.87
CA GLY A 85 -1.27 3.53 11.37
C GLY A 85 -1.22 5.05 11.28
N TRP A 86 -2.07 5.59 10.42
CA TRP A 86 -2.22 7.02 10.18
C TRP A 86 -3.57 7.53 10.66
N ASP A 87 -3.55 8.69 11.30
CA ASP A 87 -4.77 9.47 11.54
C ASP A 87 -5.48 9.78 10.22
N LEU A 88 -6.81 9.76 10.23
CA LEU A 88 -7.63 10.07 9.06
C LEU A 88 -7.27 11.41 8.44
N ARG A 89 -6.94 12.45 9.26
CA ARG A 89 -6.49 13.75 8.76
C ARG A 89 -5.22 13.61 7.94
N LYS A 90 -4.22 12.89 8.45
CA LYS A 90 -2.98 12.62 7.73
C LYS A 90 -3.23 11.81 6.45
N ALA A 91 -4.03 10.76 6.53
CA ALA A 91 -4.38 9.94 5.36
C ALA A 91 -5.00 10.80 4.25
N LEU A 92 -5.95 11.69 4.58
CA LEU A 92 -6.55 12.61 3.61
C LEU A 92 -5.58 13.67 3.10
N GLN A 93 -4.69 14.19 3.93
CA GLN A 93 -3.62 15.10 3.48
C GLN A 93 -2.68 14.43 2.47
N LEU A 94 -2.35 13.16 2.69
CA LEU A 94 -1.56 12.36 1.76
C LEU A 94 -2.34 12.06 0.47
N MET A 95 -3.64 11.76 0.57
CA MET A 95 -4.52 11.55 -0.58
C MET A 95 -4.61 12.78 -1.49
N VAL A 96 -4.75 13.98 -0.92
CA VAL A 96 -4.73 15.25 -1.68
C VAL A 96 -3.44 15.44 -2.49
N ARG A 97 -2.37 14.76 -2.10
CA ARG A 97 -1.07 14.74 -2.79
C ARG A 97 -0.89 13.51 -3.67
N SER A 98 -1.94 12.71 -3.86
CA SER A 98 -1.91 11.43 -4.60
C SER A 98 -0.81 10.48 -4.12
N ASN A 99 -0.72 10.32 -2.80
CA ASN A 99 0.28 9.43 -2.21
C ASN A 99 -0.02 7.97 -2.55
N ALA A 100 0.88 7.32 -3.28
CA ALA A 100 0.72 5.95 -3.75
C ALA A 100 0.60 4.92 -2.62
N VAL A 101 1.28 5.13 -1.48
CA VAL A 101 1.26 4.20 -0.34
C VAL A 101 -0.15 4.09 0.25
N LEU A 102 -0.86 5.22 0.42
CA LEU A 102 -2.24 5.17 0.90
C LEU A 102 -3.16 4.46 -0.10
N VAL A 103 -2.96 4.71 -1.39
CA VAL A 103 -3.73 4.05 -2.46
C VAL A 103 -3.51 2.53 -2.42
N GLU A 104 -2.27 2.08 -2.23
CA GLU A 104 -1.94 0.68 -2.03
C GLU A 104 -2.65 0.08 -0.80
N TRP A 105 -2.66 0.76 0.35
CA TRP A 105 -3.40 0.29 1.52
C TRP A 105 -4.89 0.12 1.24
N LEU A 106 -5.49 1.08 0.51
CA LEU A 106 -6.91 1.01 0.16
C LEU A 106 -7.24 -0.11 -0.82
N THR A 107 -6.28 -0.51 -1.65
CA THR A 107 -6.42 -1.58 -2.65
C THR A 107 -5.81 -2.92 -2.22
N SER A 108 -5.29 -3.02 -0.99
CA SER A 108 -4.69 -4.25 -0.49
C SER A 108 -5.66 -5.43 -0.59
N PRO A 109 -5.21 -6.57 -1.14
CA PRO A 109 -6.02 -7.77 -1.26
C PRO A 109 -6.19 -8.50 0.09
N VAL A 110 -5.42 -8.11 1.13
CA VAL A 110 -5.47 -8.71 2.46
C VAL A 110 -5.98 -7.70 3.47
N ARG A 111 -7.16 -7.97 4.02
CA ARG A 111 -7.79 -7.12 5.04
C ARG A 111 -7.88 -7.84 6.37
N TYR A 112 -7.41 -7.18 7.43
CA TYR A 112 -7.54 -7.63 8.81
C TYR A 112 -8.82 -7.09 9.45
N ARG A 113 -9.11 -5.81 9.21
CA ARG A 113 -10.31 -5.14 9.70
C ARG A 113 -10.83 -4.16 8.65
N ASP A 114 -12.14 -4.05 8.52
CA ASP A 114 -12.79 -3.07 7.66
C ASP A 114 -14.14 -2.68 8.25
N SER A 115 -14.31 -1.39 8.56
CA SER A 115 -15.60 -0.83 9.01
C SER A 115 -16.59 -0.61 7.85
N GLY A 116 -16.22 -1.00 6.63
CA GLY A 116 -17.06 -1.01 5.43
C GLY A 116 -17.19 0.35 4.76
N SER A 117 -17.99 1.26 5.31
CA SER A 117 -18.34 2.51 4.62
C SER A 117 -17.17 3.51 4.48
N ALA A 118 -16.27 3.57 5.48
CA ALA A 118 -15.18 4.55 5.48
C ALA A 118 -14.09 4.20 4.45
N SER A 119 -13.65 2.94 4.41
CA SER A 119 -12.64 2.48 3.46
C SER A 119 -13.12 2.59 2.01
N ALA A 120 -14.38 2.23 1.75
CA ALA A 120 -14.99 2.35 0.42
C ALA A 120 -15.05 3.80 -0.05
N ARG A 121 -15.44 4.74 0.84
CA ARG A 121 -15.49 6.17 0.52
C ARG A 121 -14.11 6.79 0.29
N LEU A 122 -13.10 6.35 1.07
CA LEU A 122 -11.71 6.76 0.86
C LEU A 122 -11.19 6.23 -0.48
N LEU A 123 -11.49 4.98 -0.82
CA LEU A 123 -11.09 4.41 -2.12
C LEU A 123 -11.76 5.13 -3.29
N GLU A 124 -13.05 5.45 -3.18
CA GLU A 124 -13.76 6.20 -4.20
C GLU A 124 -13.17 7.60 -4.39
N LEU A 125 -12.87 8.30 -3.29
CA LEU A 125 -12.18 9.59 -3.34
C LEU A 125 -10.81 9.46 -4.02
N ALA A 126 -10.02 8.45 -3.68
CA ALA A 126 -8.71 8.21 -4.29
C ALA A 126 -8.81 7.98 -5.80
N ARG A 127 -9.83 7.23 -6.27
CA ARG A 127 -10.06 6.95 -7.69
C ARG A 127 -10.51 8.16 -8.47
N THR A 128 -11.38 8.98 -7.89
CA THR A 128 -11.98 10.14 -8.58
C THR A 128 -11.09 11.38 -8.57
N THR A 129 -10.17 11.47 -7.60
CA THR A 129 -9.33 12.66 -7.42
C THR A 129 -7.83 12.38 -7.55
N GLY A 130 -7.44 11.11 -7.73
CA GLY A 130 -6.03 10.71 -7.87
C GLY A 130 -5.38 11.33 -9.11
N ASP A 131 -4.13 11.74 -8.96
CA ASP A 131 -3.30 12.23 -10.06
C ASP A 131 -2.41 11.09 -10.58
N PRO A 132 -2.70 10.51 -11.75
CA PRO A 132 -1.89 9.42 -12.32
C PRO A 132 -0.44 9.85 -12.58
N THR A 133 -0.20 11.14 -12.85
CA THR A 133 1.15 11.67 -13.02
C THR A 133 1.96 11.56 -11.73
N ALA A 134 1.38 11.95 -10.59
CA ALA A 134 2.04 11.82 -9.29
C ALA A 134 2.32 10.35 -8.93
N LEU A 135 1.39 9.45 -9.23
CA LEU A 135 1.58 8.00 -9.05
C LEU A 135 2.70 7.48 -9.95
N ALA A 136 2.75 7.91 -11.22
CA ALA A 136 3.79 7.49 -12.16
C ALA A 136 5.19 7.92 -11.68
N TYR A 137 5.36 9.15 -11.21
CA TYR A 137 6.63 9.60 -10.63
C TYR A 137 7.02 8.80 -9.37
N HIS A 138 6.04 8.43 -8.53
CA HIS A 138 6.31 7.60 -7.37
C HIS A 138 6.88 6.23 -7.78
N TYR A 139 6.20 5.52 -8.68
CA TYR A 139 6.64 4.19 -9.12
C TYR A 139 7.93 4.25 -9.95
N GLU A 140 8.11 5.28 -10.77
CA GLU A 140 9.37 5.50 -11.48
C GLU A 140 10.53 5.66 -10.49
N HIS A 141 10.38 6.52 -9.47
CA HIS A 141 11.43 6.74 -8.47
C HIS A 141 11.74 5.44 -7.70
N GLN A 142 10.72 4.70 -7.29
CA GLN A 142 10.89 3.44 -6.58
C GLN A 142 11.58 2.38 -7.46
N ALA A 143 11.15 2.26 -8.73
CA ALA A 143 11.77 1.33 -9.69
C ALA A 143 13.23 1.69 -9.95
N ARG A 144 13.54 2.97 -10.23
CA ARG A 144 14.92 3.45 -10.45
C ARG A 144 15.81 3.18 -9.25
N ARG A 145 15.34 3.46 -8.04
CA ARG A 145 16.12 3.24 -6.81
C ARG A 145 16.45 1.76 -6.63
N SER A 146 15.45 0.88 -6.76
CA SER A 146 15.67 -0.57 -6.61
C SER A 146 16.48 -1.15 -7.76
N PHE A 147 16.29 -0.68 -9.00
CA PHE A 147 17.03 -1.18 -10.15
C PHE A 147 18.49 -0.72 -10.14
N ALA A 148 18.78 0.49 -9.71
CA ALA A 148 20.17 0.93 -9.51
C ALA A 148 20.92 0.04 -8.51
N GLU A 149 20.26 -0.47 -7.47
CA GLU A 149 20.85 -1.46 -6.56
C GLU A 149 21.10 -2.80 -7.28
N VAL A 150 20.17 -3.25 -8.15
CA VAL A 150 20.36 -4.44 -9.01
C VAL A 150 21.58 -4.30 -9.92
N GLU A 151 21.79 -3.12 -10.52
CA GLU A 151 22.90 -2.86 -11.44
C GLU A 151 24.27 -2.81 -10.75
N THR A 152 24.32 -2.42 -9.48
CA THR A 152 25.58 -2.21 -8.75
C THR A 152 26.16 -3.44 -8.08
N VAL A 153 25.36 -4.47 -7.80
CA VAL A 153 25.79 -5.66 -7.04
C VAL A 153 26.38 -6.80 -7.90
N GLY A 154 26.57 -6.58 -9.21
CA GLY A 154 27.10 -7.61 -10.13
C GLY A 154 26.11 -8.72 -10.40
N ASP A 155 26.56 -10.01 -10.40
CA ASP A 155 25.72 -11.15 -10.83
C ASP A 155 24.78 -11.68 -9.73
N ALA A 156 24.99 -11.34 -8.48
CA ALA A 156 24.22 -11.83 -7.33
C ALA A 156 23.32 -10.75 -6.74
N VAL A 157 22.05 -10.74 -7.10
CA VAL A 157 21.05 -9.74 -6.70
C VAL A 157 20.13 -10.32 -5.64
N ARG A 158 19.81 -9.53 -4.59
CA ARG A 158 18.82 -9.96 -3.60
C ARG A 158 17.43 -10.11 -4.26
N TYR A 159 16.77 -11.25 -3.98
CA TYR A 159 15.39 -11.49 -4.44
C TYR A 159 14.45 -10.33 -4.12
N LYS A 160 14.55 -9.79 -2.90
CA LYS A 160 13.73 -8.66 -2.44
C LYS A 160 13.89 -7.44 -3.36
N THR A 161 15.11 -7.00 -3.59
CA THR A 161 15.43 -5.83 -4.43
C THR A 161 14.91 -6.03 -5.86
N TYR A 162 15.08 -7.24 -6.41
CA TYR A 162 14.63 -7.57 -7.76
C TYR A 162 13.10 -7.49 -7.90
N CYS A 163 12.37 -8.10 -6.96
CA CYS A 163 10.91 -8.08 -6.96
C CYS A 163 10.34 -6.65 -6.77
N TYR A 164 11.02 -5.81 -5.98
CA TYR A 164 10.63 -4.41 -5.78
C TYR A 164 10.80 -3.59 -7.06
N ALA A 165 11.94 -3.73 -7.75
CA ALA A 165 12.18 -3.06 -9.03
C ALA A 165 11.16 -3.48 -10.08
N LEU A 166 10.94 -4.80 -10.22
CA LEU A 166 9.99 -5.38 -11.17
C LEU A 166 8.56 -4.89 -10.91
N ARG A 167 8.06 -5.01 -9.66
CA ARG A 167 6.68 -4.59 -9.34
C ARG A 167 6.46 -3.11 -9.64
N SER A 168 7.42 -2.26 -9.27
CA SER A 168 7.31 -0.82 -9.51
C SER A 168 7.35 -0.49 -11.00
N ALA A 169 8.17 -1.19 -11.79
CA ALA A 169 8.21 -1.05 -13.25
C ALA A 169 6.87 -1.47 -13.89
N LEU A 170 6.29 -2.59 -13.44
CA LEU A 170 4.98 -3.06 -13.93
C LEU A 170 3.85 -2.08 -13.55
N ALA A 171 3.88 -1.49 -12.35
CA ALA A 171 2.92 -0.45 -11.96
C ALA A 171 3.06 0.81 -12.83
N LEU A 172 4.28 1.18 -13.20
CA LEU A 172 4.54 2.29 -14.13
C LEU A 172 4.00 1.99 -15.53
N MET A 173 4.21 0.77 -16.05
CA MET A 173 3.63 0.32 -17.33
C MET A 173 2.10 0.35 -17.28
N TRP A 174 1.49 -0.12 -16.18
CA TRP A 174 0.04 -0.08 -15.98
C TRP A 174 -0.52 1.34 -16.11
N LEU A 175 0.12 2.32 -15.47
CA LEU A 175 -0.30 3.72 -15.53
C LEU A 175 -0.22 4.29 -16.95
N ARG A 176 0.78 3.88 -17.74
CA ARG A 176 0.91 4.29 -19.15
C ARG A 176 -0.21 3.71 -20.01
N ASP A 177 -0.52 2.44 -19.82
CA ASP A 177 -1.50 1.74 -20.63
C ASP A 177 -2.94 2.18 -20.33
N ARG A 178 -3.25 2.53 -19.08
CA ARG A 178 -4.63 2.66 -18.61
C ARG A 178 -4.96 3.98 -17.94
N ALA A 179 -3.96 4.75 -17.49
CA ALA A 179 -4.15 5.96 -16.69
C ALA A 179 -5.00 5.76 -15.42
N GLU A 180 -5.07 4.53 -14.93
CA GLU A 180 -5.84 4.12 -13.75
C GLU A 180 -4.90 3.67 -12.63
N THR A 181 -5.38 3.69 -11.39
CA THR A 181 -4.63 3.16 -10.23
C THR A 181 -4.19 1.72 -10.49
N PRO A 182 -2.89 1.39 -10.42
CA PRO A 182 -2.43 0.04 -10.58
C PRO A 182 -2.86 -0.85 -9.42
N PRO A 183 -3.15 -2.14 -9.66
CA PRO A 183 -3.38 -3.09 -8.59
C PRO A 183 -2.12 -3.23 -7.72
N MET A 184 -2.34 -3.51 -6.43
CA MET A 184 -1.23 -3.62 -5.48
C MET A 184 -0.42 -4.90 -5.68
N ASP A 185 -1.07 -6.01 -6.01
CA ASP A 185 -0.45 -7.32 -6.08
C ASP A 185 0.13 -7.65 -7.46
N LEU A 186 1.24 -8.39 -7.46
CA LEU A 186 1.96 -8.77 -8.66
C LEU A 186 1.12 -9.64 -9.64
N PRO A 187 0.35 -10.64 -9.18
CA PRO A 187 -0.49 -11.42 -10.09
C PRO A 187 -1.49 -10.57 -10.88
N SER A 188 -2.14 -9.60 -10.25
CA SER A 188 -3.10 -8.70 -10.90
C SER A 188 -2.40 -7.78 -11.92
N LEU A 189 -1.20 -7.26 -11.60
CA LEU A 189 -0.38 -6.50 -12.55
C LEU A 189 -0.04 -7.33 -13.78
N LEU A 190 0.44 -8.57 -13.57
CA LEU A 190 0.79 -9.49 -14.67
C LEU A 190 -0.42 -9.84 -15.53
N ALA A 191 -1.57 -10.09 -14.92
CA ALA A 191 -2.79 -10.44 -15.65
C ALA A 191 -3.32 -9.29 -16.51
N GLY A 192 -3.13 -8.05 -16.07
CA GLY A 192 -3.65 -6.88 -16.76
C GLY A 192 -2.74 -6.28 -17.82
N LEU A 193 -1.46 -6.62 -17.86
CA LEU A 193 -0.49 -6.10 -18.81
C LEU A 193 -0.28 -7.04 -20.01
N SER A 194 0.01 -6.48 -21.18
CA SER A 194 0.36 -7.23 -22.39
C SER A 194 1.83 -7.65 -22.36
N LEU A 195 2.12 -8.73 -21.62
CA LEU A 195 3.47 -9.29 -21.47
C LEU A 195 3.63 -10.58 -22.27
N SER A 196 4.85 -10.88 -22.74
CA SER A 196 5.15 -12.16 -23.37
C SER A 196 5.06 -13.31 -22.35
N GLU A 197 4.80 -14.51 -22.84
CA GLU A 197 4.77 -15.72 -22.00
C GLU A 197 6.12 -15.94 -21.30
N ALA A 198 7.23 -15.74 -22.00
CA ALA A 198 8.57 -15.86 -21.44
C ALA A 198 8.79 -14.93 -20.22
N VAL A 199 8.28 -13.69 -20.27
CA VAL A 199 8.33 -12.78 -19.11
C VAL A 199 7.50 -13.32 -17.96
N ARG A 200 6.26 -13.79 -18.21
CA ARG A 200 5.39 -14.37 -17.18
C ARG A 200 6.01 -15.58 -16.49
N GLU A 201 6.58 -16.49 -17.27
CA GLU A 201 7.29 -17.68 -16.78
C GLU A 201 8.51 -17.29 -15.94
N THR A 202 9.32 -16.34 -16.41
CA THR A 202 10.50 -15.86 -15.67
C THR A 202 10.11 -15.21 -14.34
N VAL A 203 9.03 -14.44 -14.32
CA VAL A 203 8.51 -13.85 -13.06
C VAL A 203 8.00 -14.94 -12.12
N ALA A 204 7.26 -15.92 -12.63
CA ALA A 204 6.76 -17.03 -11.83
C ALA A 204 7.92 -17.82 -11.20
N GLU A 205 8.99 -18.10 -11.95
CA GLU A 205 10.20 -18.73 -11.43
C GLU A 205 10.88 -17.89 -10.35
N LEU A 206 11.03 -16.57 -10.56
CA LEU A 206 11.62 -15.66 -9.57
C LEU A 206 10.84 -15.71 -8.25
N VAL A 207 9.51 -15.64 -8.31
CA VAL A 207 8.64 -15.69 -7.13
C VAL A 207 8.71 -17.07 -6.45
N ALA A 208 8.68 -18.16 -7.23
CA ALA A 208 8.79 -19.52 -6.70
C ALA A 208 10.11 -19.77 -5.98
N ARG A 209 11.22 -19.25 -6.50
CA ARG A 209 12.54 -19.34 -5.86
C ARG A 209 12.65 -18.46 -4.62
N LYS A 210 11.99 -17.28 -4.61
CA LYS A 210 11.97 -16.37 -3.46
C LYS A 210 11.18 -16.94 -2.29
N ALA A 211 10.10 -17.66 -2.51
CA ALA A 211 9.19 -18.13 -1.46
C ALA A 211 9.89 -18.94 -0.33
N PRO A 212 10.78 -19.94 -0.61
CA PRO A 212 11.54 -20.65 0.42
C PRO A 212 12.78 -19.90 0.91
N ALA A 213 13.20 -18.82 0.22
CA ALA A 213 14.39 -18.05 0.53
C ALA A 213 14.19 -17.11 1.75
N THR A 214 15.29 -16.59 2.27
CA THR A 214 15.32 -15.52 3.26
C THR A 214 15.49 -14.17 2.57
N GLU A 215 15.25 -13.06 3.30
CA GLU A 215 15.41 -11.71 2.75
C GLU A 215 16.85 -11.38 2.34
N GLY A 216 17.84 -12.08 2.93
CA GLY A 216 19.26 -11.96 2.59
C GLY A 216 19.70 -12.73 1.34
N ASP A 217 18.89 -13.68 0.89
CA ASP A 217 19.26 -14.57 -0.22
C ASP A 217 19.26 -13.85 -1.57
N THR A 218 20.12 -14.32 -2.46
CA THR A 218 20.36 -13.74 -3.78
C THR A 218 20.05 -14.72 -4.92
N CYS A 219 19.79 -14.18 -6.09
CA CYS A 219 19.68 -14.92 -7.35
C CYS A 219 20.65 -14.34 -8.40
N ALA A 220 20.89 -15.10 -9.44
CA ALA A 220 21.54 -14.57 -10.63
C ALA A 220 20.66 -13.53 -11.32
N ARG A 221 21.28 -12.61 -12.04
CA ARG A 221 20.56 -11.66 -12.90
C ARG A 221 19.72 -12.41 -13.94
N LEU A 222 18.59 -11.83 -14.27
CA LEU A 222 17.61 -12.35 -15.22
C LEU A 222 17.50 -11.34 -16.39
N PRO A 223 18.30 -11.51 -17.47
CA PRO A 223 18.41 -10.50 -18.52
C PRO A 223 17.09 -10.07 -19.15
N LEU A 224 16.10 -10.98 -19.18
CA LEU A 224 14.77 -10.68 -19.70
C LEU A 224 14.01 -9.70 -18.80
N LEU A 225 14.14 -9.83 -17.48
CA LEU A 225 13.52 -8.91 -16.53
C LEU A 225 14.31 -7.60 -16.41
N ASP A 226 15.65 -7.66 -16.54
CA ASP A 226 16.49 -6.47 -16.60
C ASP A 226 16.08 -5.59 -17.79
N ALA A 227 15.90 -6.19 -18.99
CA ALA A 227 15.44 -5.49 -20.17
C ALA A 227 14.04 -4.89 -19.97
N LEU A 228 13.09 -5.66 -19.41
CA LEU A 228 11.73 -5.19 -19.13
C LEU A 228 11.72 -3.97 -18.19
N ILE A 229 12.51 -4.02 -17.11
CA ILE A 229 12.60 -2.92 -16.14
C ILE A 229 13.29 -1.72 -16.79
N GLY A 230 14.38 -1.95 -17.52
CA GLY A 230 15.12 -0.91 -18.24
C GLY A 230 14.25 -0.20 -19.26
N ASP A 231 13.51 -0.92 -20.09
CA ASP A 231 12.58 -0.37 -21.08
C ASP A 231 11.46 0.44 -20.40
N ALA A 232 10.88 -0.09 -19.31
CA ALA A 232 9.90 0.64 -18.53
C ALA A 232 10.45 1.97 -17.96
N LEU A 233 11.73 2.02 -17.61
CA LEU A 233 12.38 3.21 -17.07
C LEU A 233 12.93 4.17 -18.15
N ALA A 234 13.11 3.70 -19.37
CA ALA A 234 13.55 4.53 -20.50
C ALA A 234 12.43 5.44 -21.01
N GLU A 235 11.18 5.02 -20.89
CA GLU A 235 10.04 5.82 -21.29
C GLU A 235 9.70 6.88 -20.23
N PRO A 236 9.33 8.12 -20.63
CA PRO A 236 8.93 9.14 -19.68
C PRO A 236 7.63 8.76 -18.95
N PRO A 237 7.44 9.24 -17.70
CA PRO A 237 6.17 9.06 -16.99
C PRO A 237 5.00 9.69 -17.75
N VAL A 238 3.83 9.08 -17.62
CA VAL A 238 2.59 9.66 -18.19
C VAL A 238 2.34 11.04 -17.58
N GLN A 239 2.05 12.00 -18.44
CA GLN A 239 1.57 13.32 -18.03
C GLN A 239 0.10 13.47 -18.41
N ILE A 240 -0.76 13.48 -17.43
CA ILE A 240 -2.19 13.75 -17.58
C ILE A 240 -2.44 15.16 -17.07
N GLY A 241 -3.38 15.87 -17.69
CA GLY A 241 -3.66 17.26 -17.36
C GLY A 241 -3.91 17.52 -15.88
N PRO A 242 -3.81 18.77 -15.41
CA PRO A 242 -3.82 19.10 -13.99
C PRO A 242 -5.12 18.71 -13.32
N VAL A 243 -5.02 18.05 -12.18
CA VAL A 243 -6.15 17.80 -11.26
C VAL A 243 -6.54 19.11 -10.57
N ASN A 244 -7.83 19.44 -10.50
CA ASN A 244 -8.30 20.59 -9.76
C ASN A 244 -8.12 20.39 -8.25
N ARG A 245 -7.01 20.84 -7.73
CA ARG A 245 -6.62 20.64 -6.33
C ARG A 245 -7.60 21.27 -5.33
N ALA A 246 -8.28 22.35 -5.68
CA ALA A 246 -9.26 22.97 -4.79
C ALA A 246 -10.48 22.07 -4.57
N ASP A 247 -10.95 21.42 -5.64
CA ASP A 247 -12.06 20.46 -5.56
C ASP A 247 -11.68 19.21 -4.77
N VAL A 248 -10.45 18.70 -4.96
CA VAL A 248 -9.93 17.56 -4.17
C VAL A 248 -9.92 17.89 -2.69
N ILE A 249 -9.42 19.07 -2.31
CA ILE A 249 -9.39 19.52 -0.92
C ILE A 249 -10.82 19.64 -0.36
N ALA A 250 -11.75 20.22 -1.12
CA ALA A 250 -13.14 20.36 -0.69
C ALA A 250 -13.80 18.99 -0.43
N GLN A 251 -13.62 18.03 -1.33
CA GLN A 251 -14.13 16.66 -1.16
C GLN A 251 -13.47 15.93 0.02
N ALA A 252 -12.15 16.07 0.21
CA ALA A 252 -11.43 15.50 1.34
C ALA A 252 -11.92 16.07 2.67
N ASN A 253 -12.13 17.37 2.76
CA ASN A 253 -12.68 18.04 3.94
C ASN A 253 -14.11 17.59 4.27
N ALA A 254 -14.96 17.45 3.26
CA ALA A 254 -16.33 16.95 3.43
C ALA A 254 -16.33 15.50 3.94
N LEU A 255 -15.46 14.66 3.37
CA LEU A 255 -15.30 13.27 3.80
C LEU A 255 -14.77 13.18 5.24
N PHE A 256 -13.74 13.98 5.58
CA PHE A 256 -13.20 14.08 6.93
C PHE A 256 -14.28 14.43 7.95
N ALA A 257 -14.99 15.55 7.74
CA ALA A 257 -16.04 16.00 8.63
C ALA A 257 -17.14 14.94 8.81
N SER A 258 -17.58 14.32 7.71
CA SER A 258 -18.58 13.26 7.76
C SER A 258 -18.16 12.04 8.59
N ILE A 259 -16.91 11.58 8.46
CA ILE A 259 -16.40 10.40 9.21
C ILE A 259 -16.23 10.77 10.69
N VAL A 260 -15.64 11.92 11.00
CA VAL A 260 -15.40 12.38 12.37
C VAL A 260 -16.72 12.60 13.12
N LEU A 261 -17.69 13.28 12.52
CA LEU A 261 -18.98 13.55 13.16
C LEU A 261 -19.82 12.28 13.37
N ASN A 262 -19.76 11.32 12.45
CA ASN A 262 -20.42 10.02 12.62
C ASN A 262 -19.70 9.10 13.63
N SER A 263 -18.53 9.51 14.13
CA SER A 263 -17.79 8.80 15.17
C SER A 263 -18.13 9.30 16.58
N LEU A 264 -18.96 10.33 16.70
CA LEU A 264 -19.51 10.74 17.98
C LEU A 264 -20.37 9.59 18.54
N PRO A 265 -20.24 9.22 19.84
CA PRO A 265 -21.22 8.36 20.47
C PRO A 265 -22.59 8.97 20.25
N ALA A 266 -23.57 8.13 19.89
CA ALA A 266 -24.96 8.59 19.83
C ALA A 266 -25.25 9.26 21.19
N ASN A 267 -25.56 10.56 21.15
CA ASN A 267 -25.87 11.33 22.35
C ASN A 267 -26.98 10.55 23.08
N PRO A 268 -26.81 10.10 24.31
CA PRO A 268 -27.93 9.60 25.08
C PRO A 268 -28.84 10.81 25.33
N ALA A 269 -29.67 11.11 24.33
CA ALA A 269 -30.62 12.21 24.39
C ALA A 269 -31.62 11.92 25.51
N GLY A 270 -31.57 12.72 26.54
CA GLY A 270 -32.74 13.19 27.25
C GLY A 270 -33.60 12.14 27.93
N SER A 271 -33.31 11.89 29.15
CA SER A 271 -34.36 11.62 30.16
C SER A 271 -34.53 12.84 31.07
#